data_71d54f3d8cc3acd26f0b98c3c6e92e53
#
_entry.id   71d54f3d8cc3acd26f0b98c3c6e92e53
#
_cell.length_a   1.000
_cell.length_b   1.000
_cell.length_c   1.000
_cell.angle_alpha   90.00
_cell.angle_beta   90.00
_cell.angle_gamma   90.00
#
_symmetry.space_group_name_H-M   'P 1'
#
loop_
_entity.id
_entity.type
_entity.pdbx_description
1 polymer ?
#
loop_
_entity_poly.entity_id
_entity_poly.type
_entity_poly.pdbx_seq_one_letter_code
_entity_poly.pdbx_strand_id
1 'polypeptide(L)'
;DWAARIERAGRSDVIEPIWISHCLDQVRPDDVIILKEGPMVMEPLSLTRPHTFFHDHAAGGLGWALGAGLGAKLAQPDKLVVNVIGDGSYMFGCPVSAHSVGRQYGIPTLTLIVNNGMWGAVRQSTASVYPDGHASRASMEPLVALDGTPHLERVVEASEGHGERVESP
;
A
#
# COMPACT_ATOMS: atom_id res chain seq x y z
N ASP A 1 -19.54 7.96 -12.58
CA ASP A 1 -19.37 6.71 -13.33
C ASP A 1 -17.93 6.19 -13.12
N TRP A 2 -17.81 5.03 -12.50
CA TRP A 2 -16.52 4.40 -12.17
C TRP A 2 -15.77 3.96 -13.43
N ALA A 3 -16.46 3.45 -14.46
CA ALA A 3 -15.84 3.02 -15.70
C ALA A 3 -15.11 4.16 -16.41
N ALA A 4 -15.73 5.32 -16.50
CA ALA A 4 -15.10 6.52 -17.08
C ALA A 4 -13.89 7.01 -16.27
N ARG A 5 -13.91 6.86 -14.94
CA ARG A 5 -12.77 7.20 -14.09
C ARG A 5 -11.60 6.24 -14.28
N ILE A 6 -11.87 4.94 -14.39
CA ILE A 6 -10.86 3.90 -14.66
C ILE A 6 -10.23 4.15 -16.03
N GLU A 7 -11.03 4.37 -17.07
CA GLU A 7 -10.54 4.65 -18.42
C GLU A 7 -9.62 5.89 -18.45
N ARG A 8 -9.99 6.95 -17.75
CA ARG A 8 -9.15 8.15 -17.62
C ARG A 8 -7.85 7.85 -16.88
N ALA A 9 -7.91 7.11 -15.76
CA ALA A 9 -6.75 6.76 -14.97
C ALA A 9 -5.73 5.90 -15.75
N GLY A 10 -6.20 4.99 -16.61
CA GLY A 10 -5.36 4.19 -17.50
C GLY A 10 -4.68 4.97 -18.63
N ARG A 11 -5.03 6.24 -18.81
CA ARG A 11 -4.39 7.16 -19.78
C ARG A 11 -3.66 8.32 -19.09
N SER A 12 -3.56 8.27 -17.78
CA SER A 12 -2.87 9.28 -16.98
C SER A 12 -1.35 9.12 -17.05
N ASP A 13 -0.63 10.21 -16.82
CA ASP A 13 0.84 10.17 -16.66
C ASP A 13 1.26 9.68 -15.27
N VAL A 14 0.30 9.47 -14.37
CA VAL A 14 0.54 8.98 -13.00
C VAL A 14 -0.37 7.79 -12.69
N ILE A 15 0.13 6.88 -11.88
CA ILE A 15 -0.64 5.72 -11.44
C ILE A 15 -1.60 6.16 -10.33
N GLU A 16 -2.88 6.28 -10.65
CA GLU A 16 -3.91 6.62 -9.68
C GLU A 16 -4.34 5.39 -8.85
N PRO A 17 -4.75 5.56 -7.56
CA PRO A 17 -5.23 4.45 -6.73
C PRO A 17 -6.37 3.63 -7.32
N ILE A 18 -7.26 4.26 -8.10
CA ILE A 18 -8.34 3.56 -8.79
C ILE A 18 -7.82 2.62 -9.89
N TRP A 19 -6.71 2.98 -10.56
CA TRP A 19 -6.08 2.16 -11.57
C TRP A 19 -5.43 0.92 -10.95
N ILE A 20 -4.73 1.08 -9.81
CA ILE A 20 -4.17 -0.03 -9.04
C ILE A 20 -5.26 -1.04 -8.67
N SER A 21 -6.40 -0.55 -8.17
CA SER A 21 -7.52 -1.40 -7.78
C SER A 21 -8.11 -2.14 -8.98
N HIS A 22 -8.26 -1.46 -10.11
CA HIS A 22 -8.75 -2.05 -11.35
C HIS A 22 -7.81 -3.16 -11.86
N CYS A 23 -6.51 -2.88 -11.97
CA CYS A 23 -5.53 -3.87 -12.41
C CYS A 23 -5.49 -5.08 -11.49
N LEU A 24 -5.53 -4.87 -10.17
CA LEU A 24 -5.57 -5.96 -9.22
C LEU A 24 -6.83 -6.82 -9.39
N ASP A 25 -7.99 -6.21 -9.62
CA ASP A 25 -9.25 -6.94 -9.84
C ASP A 25 -9.23 -7.83 -11.09
N GLN A 26 -8.48 -7.43 -12.13
CA GLN A 26 -8.37 -8.20 -13.38
C GLN A 26 -7.51 -9.47 -13.24
N VAL A 27 -6.58 -9.50 -12.29
CA VAL A 27 -5.57 -10.58 -12.21
C VAL A 27 -5.66 -11.42 -10.93
N ARG A 28 -6.37 -10.93 -9.90
CA ARG A 28 -6.50 -11.64 -8.63
C ARG A 28 -7.37 -12.89 -8.72
N PRO A 29 -7.11 -13.94 -7.96
CA PRO A 29 -8.08 -15.01 -7.74
C PRO A 29 -9.26 -14.53 -6.86
N ASP A 30 -10.40 -15.23 -6.95
CA ASP A 30 -11.62 -14.88 -6.20
C ASP A 30 -11.46 -14.94 -4.67
N ASP A 31 -10.53 -15.75 -4.18
CA ASP A 31 -10.28 -15.98 -2.76
C ASP A 31 -9.03 -15.28 -2.24
N VAL A 32 -8.52 -14.28 -2.99
CA VAL A 32 -7.43 -13.41 -2.56
C VAL A 32 -7.73 -12.80 -1.18
N ILE A 33 -6.68 -12.57 -0.40
CA ILE A 33 -6.78 -11.78 0.83
C ILE A 33 -6.05 -10.46 0.60
N ILE A 34 -6.77 -9.36 0.68
CA ILE A 34 -6.23 -8.00 0.51
C ILE A 34 -6.19 -7.30 1.86
N LEU A 35 -5.01 -6.84 2.27
CA LEU A 35 -4.76 -5.99 3.44
C LEU A 35 -4.55 -4.57 2.95
N LYS A 36 -5.54 -3.69 3.16
CA LYS A 36 -5.49 -2.30 2.71
C LYS A 36 -5.03 -1.37 3.83
N GLU A 37 -3.86 -0.83 3.70
CA GLU A 37 -3.36 0.27 4.53
C GLU A 37 -3.03 1.53 3.71
N GLY A 38 -2.79 1.36 2.42
CA GLY A 38 -2.45 2.44 1.50
C GLY A 38 -3.65 2.98 0.70
N PRO A 39 -3.38 3.96 -0.16
CA PRO A 39 -4.39 4.52 -1.05
C PRO A 39 -4.86 3.48 -2.06
N MET A 40 -6.09 3.04 -1.88
CA MET A 40 -6.78 2.08 -2.73
C MET A 40 -8.27 2.42 -2.76
N VAL A 41 -8.91 2.25 -3.90
CA VAL A 41 -10.34 2.48 -4.11
C VAL A 41 -11.05 1.12 -4.17
N MET A 42 -12.07 0.92 -3.36
CA MET A 42 -12.75 -0.39 -3.28
C MET A 42 -13.72 -0.67 -4.43
N GLU A 43 -14.32 0.36 -4.99
CA GLU A 43 -15.41 0.24 -5.96
C GLU A 43 -15.06 -0.55 -7.23
N PRO A 44 -13.82 -0.52 -7.74
CA PRO A 44 -13.44 -1.39 -8.86
C PRO A 44 -13.26 -2.86 -8.48
N LEU A 45 -13.18 -3.19 -7.19
CA LEU A 45 -12.94 -4.55 -6.73
C LEU A 45 -14.24 -5.35 -6.68
N SER A 46 -14.33 -6.42 -7.45
CA SER A 46 -15.49 -7.31 -7.52
C SER A 46 -15.41 -8.41 -6.45
N LEU A 47 -15.23 -8.01 -5.18
CA LEU A 47 -15.08 -8.94 -4.05
C LEU A 47 -16.44 -9.53 -3.65
N THR A 48 -16.62 -10.83 -3.82
CA THR A 48 -17.88 -11.55 -3.54
C THR A 48 -17.77 -12.53 -2.37
N ARG A 49 -16.55 -12.82 -1.91
CA ARG A 49 -16.33 -13.79 -0.84
C ARG A 49 -16.06 -13.10 0.50
N PRO A 50 -16.55 -13.62 1.62
CA PRO A 50 -16.20 -13.12 2.94
C PRO A 50 -14.72 -13.36 3.25
N HIS A 51 -14.16 -12.55 4.13
CA HIS A 51 -12.76 -12.63 4.60
C HIS A 51 -11.71 -12.50 3.49
N THR A 52 -12.02 -11.72 2.45
CA THR A 52 -11.10 -11.41 1.34
C THR A 52 -10.54 -10.00 1.41
N PHE A 53 -11.08 -9.14 2.26
CA PHE A 53 -10.65 -7.75 2.39
C PHE A 53 -10.60 -7.34 3.85
N PHE A 54 -9.46 -6.80 4.25
CA PHE A 54 -9.21 -6.25 5.56
C PHE A 54 -8.60 -4.85 5.41
N HIS A 55 -9.01 -3.98 6.28
CA HIS A 55 -8.63 -2.59 6.26
C HIS A 55 -8.06 -2.24 7.65
N ASP A 56 -7.12 -1.31 7.71
CA ASP A 56 -6.55 -0.83 8.94
C ASP A 56 -7.64 -0.32 9.90
N HIS A 57 -7.39 -0.46 11.19
CA HIS A 57 -8.34 -0.08 12.23
C HIS A 57 -8.29 1.44 12.50
N ALA A 58 -9.30 1.96 13.21
CA ALA A 58 -9.44 3.38 13.49
C ALA A 58 -8.28 4.02 14.29
N ALA A 59 -7.46 3.22 14.96
CA ALA A 59 -6.27 3.70 15.67
C ALA A 59 -5.07 4.01 14.74
N GLY A 60 -5.14 3.63 13.45
CA GLY A 60 -4.17 4.03 12.43
C GLY A 60 -2.73 3.60 12.67
N GLY A 61 -2.51 2.37 13.12
CA GLY A 61 -1.16 1.83 13.35
C GLY A 61 -0.39 1.65 12.03
N LEU A 62 0.52 2.58 11.73
CA LEU A 62 1.35 2.53 10.52
C LEU A 62 2.18 1.24 10.44
N GLY A 63 2.25 0.65 9.24
CA GLY A 63 2.98 -0.59 8.99
C GLY A 63 2.21 -1.86 9.34
N TRP A 64 0.93 -1.72 9.72
CA TRP A 64 0.06 -2.84 10.08
C TRP A 64 -0.04 -3.91 8.99
N ALA A 65 -0.16 -3.53 7.71
CA ALA A 65 -0.40 -4.46 6.62
C ALA A 65 0.71 -5.50 6.46
N LEU A 66 1.96 -5.16 6.72
CA LEU A 66 3.07 -6.11 6.60
C LEU A 66 2.91 -7.28 7.58
N GLY A 67 2.72 -6.98 8.86
CA GLY A 67 2.52 -8.00 9.89
C GLY A 67 1.22 -8.77 9.72
N ALA A 68 0.12 -8.07 9.41
CA ALA A 68 -1.18 -8.68 9.15
C ALA A 68 -1.15 -9.61 7.93
N GLY A 69 -0.43 -9.22 6.87
CA GLY A 69 -0.22 -10.04 5.68
C GLY A 69 0.51 -11.35 5.98
N LEU A 70 1.58 -11.30 6.76
CA LEU A 70 2.28 -12.49 7.22
C LEU A 70 1.36 -13.41 8.04
N GLY A 71 0.58 -12.85 8.96
CA GLY A 71 -0.41 -13.59 9.74
C GLY A 71 -1.49 -14.23 8.86
N ALA A 72 -2.02 -13.49 7.88
CA ALA A 72 -3.01 -13.98 6.94
C ALA A 72 -2.43 -15.13 6.07
N LYS A 73 -1.19 -15.00 5.60
CA LYS A 73 -0.52 -16.03 4.82
C LYS A 73 -0.24 -17.29 5.64
N LEU A 74 0.12 -17.13 6.91
CA LEU A 74 0.30 -18.24 7.83
C LEU A 74 -1.02 -18.99 8.07
N ALA A 75 -2.13 -18.26 8.23
CA ALA A 75 -3.45 -18.83 8.45
C ALA A 75 -4.06 -19.46 7.18
N GLN A 76 -3.67 -18.98 6.01
CA GLN A 76 -4.21 -19.39 4.71
C GLN A 76 -3.06 -19.57 3.69
N PRO A 77 -2.24 -20.64 3.85
CA PRO A 77 -0.99 -20.79 3.10
C PRO A 77 -1.20 -20.93 1.59
N ASP A 78 -2.34 -21.41 1.16
CA ASP A 78 -2.64 -21.64 -0.26
C ASP A 78 -3.18 -20.39 -0.99
N LYS A 79 -3.57 -19.33 -0.24
CA LYS A 79 -4.15 -18.12 -0.83
C LYS A 79 -3.08 -17.10 -1.21
N LEU A 80 -3.38 -16.33 -2.26
CA LEU A 80 -2.66 -15.10 -2.52
C LEU A 80 -3.00 -14.07 -1.42
N VAL A 81 -1.97 -13.51 -0.79
CA VAL A 81 -2.11 -12.40 0.16
C VAL A 81 -1.45 -11.17 -0.44
N VAL A 82 -2.21 -10.09 -0.54
CA VAL A 82 -1.79 -8.82 -1.11
C VAL A 82 -1.85 -7.73 -0.04
N ASN A 83 -0.73 -7.10 0.25
CA ASN A 83 -0.64 -5.91 1.08
C ASN A 83 -0.65 -4.68 0.15
N VAL A 84 -1.56 -3.74 0.35
CA VAL A 84 -1.54 -2.43 -0.32
C VAL A 84 -1.19 -1.39 0.72
N ILE A 85 -0.02 -0.76 0.58
CA ILE A 85 0.57 0.07 1.62
C ILE A 85 1.18 1.35 1.00
N GLY A 86 1.17 2.45 1.72
CA GLY A 86 1.92 3.65 1.34
C GLY A 86 3.42 3.51 1.65
N ASP A 87 4.26 4.27 0.97
CA ASP A 87 5.72 4.30 1.16
C ASP A 87 6.13 4.61 2.61
N GLY A 88 5.53 5.62 3.24
CA GLY A 88 5.78 5.94 4.64
C GLY A 88 5.39 4.81 5.58
N SER A 89 4.19 4.24 5.41
CA SER A 89 3.73 3.10 6.20
C SER A 89 4.62 1.87 6.02
N TYR A 90 5.06 1.62 4.78
CA TYR A 90 6.00 0.55 4.49
C TYR A 90 7.31 0.71 5.26
N MET A 91 7.91 1.90 5.19
CA MET A 91 9.14 2.20 5.94
C MET A 91 8.96 2.08 7.46
N PHE A 92 7.83 2.56 7.98
CA PHE A 92 7.52 2.49 9.41
C PHE A 92 7.29 1.05 9.90
N GLY A 93 6.76 0.18 9.05
CA GLY A 93 6.45 -1.23 9.34
C GLY A 93 7.65 -2.16 9.44
N CYS A 94 8.88 -1.64 9.48
CA CYS A 94 10.11 -2.44 9.55
C CYS A 94 10.19 -3.52 8.44
N PRO A 95 10.16 -3.13 7.16
CA PRO A 95 9.99 -4.06 6.04
C PRO A 95 11.08 -5.13 5.96
N VAL A 96 12.32 -4.80 6.32
CA VAL A 96 13.42 -5.78 6.35
C VAL A 96 13.09 -6.95 7.27
N SER A 97 12.57 -6.66 8.47
CA SER A 97 12.17 -7.71 9.42
C SER A 97 10.98 -8.52 8.90
N ALA A 98 9.98 -7.85 8.31
CA ALA A 98 8.82 -8.51 7.75
C ALA A 98 9.21 -9.47 6.60
N HIS A 99 10.03 -9.02 5.66
CA HIS A 99 10.51 -9.87 4.56
C HIS A 99 11.39 -11.04 5.05
N SER A 100 12.25 -10.79 6.04
CA SER A 100 13.07 -11.85 6.66
C SER A 100 12.21 -12.94 7.31
N VAL A 101 11.15 -12.56 8.01
CA VAL A 101 10.17 -13.51 8.58
C VAL A 101 9.45 -14.27 7.47
N GLY A 102 8.99 -13.55 6.44
CA GLY A 102 8.35 -14.17 5.26
C GLY A 102 9.24 -15.23 4.62
N ARG A 103 10.51 -14.93 4.43
CA ARG A 103 11.51 -15.85 3.89
C ARG A 103 11.76 -17.04 4.82
N GLN A 104 12.00 -16.77 6.10
CA GLN A 104 12.32 -17.80 7.11
C GLN A 104 11.22 -18.85 7.24
N TYR A 105 9.96 -18.43 7.21
CA TYR A 105 8.80 -19.31 7.41
C TYR A 105 8.12 -19.78 6.11
N GLY A 106 8.62 -19.37 4.95
CA GLY A 106 8.03 -19.74 3.67
C GLY A 106 6.60 -19.23 3.47
N ILE A 107 6.33 -18.01 3.97
CA ILE A 107 5.01 -17.35 3.91
C ILE A 107 5.07 -16.09 3.01
N PRO A 108 5.20 -16.25 1.69
CA PRO A 108 5.33 -15.13 0.76
C PRO A 108 4.03 -14.32 0.65
N THR A 109 4.17 -13.00 0.58
CA THR A 109 3.08 -12.06 0.30
C THR A 109 3.46 -11.15 -0.87
N LEU A 110 2.47 -10.69 -1.64
CA LEU A 110 2.66 -9.60 -2.60
C LEU A 110 2.45 -8.27 -1.88
N THR A 111 3.39 -7.34 -1.98
CA THR A 111 3.25 -6.01 -1.40
C THR A 111 3.27 -4.96 -2.49
N LEU A 112 2.15 -4.25 -2.66
CA LEU A 112 2.00 -3.11 -3.55
C LEU A 112 2.27 -1.83 -2.77
N ILE A 113 3.41 -1.20 -3.03
CA ILE A 113 3.81 0.04 -2.36
C ILE A 113 3.39 1.22 -3.23
N VAL A 114 2.43 2.01 -2.76
CA VAL A 114 2.00 3.24 -3.43
C VAL A 114 2.89 4.37 -2.95
N ASN A 115 3.88 4.72 -3.77
CA ASN A 115 4.93 5.67 -3.42
C ASN A 115 4.56 7.08 -3.92
N ASN A 116 4.29 7.99 -3.01
CA ASN A 116 4.08 9.41 -3.28
C ASN A 116 5.22 10.31 -2.76
N GLY A 117 6.29 9.73 -2.22
CA GLY A 117 7.45 10.45 -1.69
C GLY A 117 7.19 11.26 -0.44
N MET A 118 6.12 10.93 0.34
CA MET A 118 5.80 11.71 1.53
C MET A 118 4.96 10.97 2.55
N TRP A 119 4.98 11.46 3.79
CA TRP A 119 4.03 11.07 4.85
C TRP A 119 2.66 11.70 4.59
N GLY A 120 2.00 11.31 3.49
CA GLY A 120 0.80 11.96 2.97
C GLY A 120 -0.37 11.96 3.94
N ALA A 121 -0.61 10.86 4.66
CA ALA A 121 -1.69 10.77 5.65
C ALA A 121 -1.44 11.69 6.85
N VAL A 122 -0.20 11.80 7.31
CA VAL A 122 0.19 12.71 8.41
C VAL A 122 -0.01 14.16 8.00
N ARG A 123 0.43 14.51 6.79
CA ARG A 123 0.21 15.83 6.20
C ARG A 123 -1.27 16.19 6.15
N GLN A 124 -2.08 15.31 5.59
CA GLN A 124 -3.52 15.52 5.46
C GLN A 124 -4.20 15.66 6.83
N SER A 125 -3.83 14.83 7.80
CA SER A 125 -4.36 14.90 9.16
C SER A 125 -4.03 16.23 9.83
N THR A 126 -2.79 16.69 9.71
CA THR A 126 -2.35 17.98 10.24
C THR A 126 -3.12 19.13 9.60
N ALA A 127 -3.23 19.16 8.27
CA ALA A 127 -3.95 20.20 7.55
C ALA A 127 -5.45 20.22 7.84
N SER A 128 -6.05 19.04 8.09
CA SER A 128 -7.49 18.96 8.40
C SER A 128 -7.82 19.50 9.80
N VAL A 129 -6.93 19.33 10.77
CA VAL A 129 -7.12 19.84 12.15
C VAL A 129 -6.67 21.31 12.28
N TYR A 130 -5.59 21.66 11.60
CA TYR A 130 -4.98 23.01 11.66
C TYR A 130 -4.79 23.59 10.24
N PRO A 131 -5.88 23.93 9.52
CA PRO A 131 -5.79 24.41 8.13
C PRO A 131 -4.97 25.69 7.99
N ASP A 132 -4.98 26.54 9.03
CA ASP A 132 -4.22 27.77 9.12
C ASP A 132 -3.01 27.68 10.08
N GLY A 133 -2.57 26.46 10.38
CA GLY A 133 -1.46 26.19 11.29
C GLY A 133 -0.09 26.55 10.70
N HIS A 134 0.96 26.47 11.51
CA HIS A 134 2.33 26.74 11.07
C HIS A 134 2.76 25.83 9.92
N ALA A 135 2.44 24.54 9.96
CA ALA A 135 2.76 23.60 8.90
C ALA A 135 2.11 23.97 7.56
N SER A 136 0.80 24.33 7.59
CA SER A 136 0.05 24.69 6.38
C SER A 136 0.50 26.01 5.75
N ARG A 137 1.14 26.90 6.53
CA ARG A 137 1.67 28.20 6.07
C ARG A 137 3.16 28.19 5.76
N ALA A 138 3.86 27.13 6.10
CA ALA A 138 5.28 27.00 5.82
C ALA A 138 5.53 26.85 4.32
N SER A 139 6.61 27.45 3.81
CA SER A 139 7.04 27.27 2.41
C SER A 139 7.50 25.85 2.11
N MET A 140 7.89 25.12 3.15
CA MET A 140 8.21 23.68 3.12
C MET A 140 7.62 23.07 4.39
N GLU A 141 6.77 22.06 4.23
CA GLU A 141 6.20 21.34 5.37
C GLU A 141 7.29 20.51 6.05
N PRO A 142 7.63 20.79 7.32
CA PRO A 142 8.71 20.09 7.99
C PRO A 142 8.37 18.61 8.20
N LEU A 143 9.35 17.74 7.95
CA LEU A 143 9.32 16.30 8.22
C LEU A 143 8.25 15.50 7.45
N VAL A 144 7.69 16.05 6.38
CA VAL A 144 6.66 15.37 5.57
C VAL A 144 7.25 14.72 4.33
N ALA A 145 8.23 15.36 3.69
CA ALA A 145 8.87 14.83 2.50
C ALA A 145 9.73 13.59 2.83
N LEU A 146 9.66 12.61 1.97
CA LEU A 146 10.53 11.44 1.96
C LEU A 146 11.55 11.56 0.81
N ASP A 147 12.11 12.77 0.64
CA ASP A 147 13.14 13.05 -0.36
C ASP A 147 14.36 12.14 -0.14
N GLY A 148 14.85 11.53 -1.21
CA GLY A 148 15.92 10.54 -1.12
C GLY A 148 15.48 9.19 -0.57
N THR A 149 14.19 8.90 -0.57
CA THR A 149 13.66 7.56 -0.25
C THR A 149 14.44 6.50 -1.02
N PRO A 150 14.92 5.45 -0.35
CA PRO A 150 15.65 4.38 -1.02
C PRO A 150 14.76 3.70 -2.08
N HIS A 151 15.38 2.95 -2.95
CA HIS A 151 14.70 2.08 -3.89
C HIS A 151 13.91 1.02 -3.12
N LEU A 152 12.63 1.29 -2.84
CA LEU A 152 11.79 0.45 -1.99
C LEU A 152 11.60 -0.95 -2.59
N GLU A 153 11.59 -1.05 -3.91
CA GLU A 153 11.56 -2.31 -4.64
C GLU A 153 12.75 -3.23 -4.33
N ARG A 154 13.89 -2.67 -3.90
CA ARG A 154 15.10 -3.44 -3.57
C ARG A 154 15.17 -3.91 -2.13
N VAL A 155 14.33 -3.40 -1.26
CA VAL A 155 14.34 -3.77 0.18
C VAL A 155 14.08 -5.27 0.36
N VAL A 156 13.20 -5.84 -0.45
CA VAL A 156 12.86 -7.28 -0.40
C VAL A 156 14.00 -8.17 -0.89
N GLU A 157 14.91 -7.66 -1.72
CA GLU A 157 16.05 -8.42 -2.25
C GLU A 157 17.01 -8.86 -1.14
N ALA A 158 17.13 -8.10 -0.05
CA ALA A 158 17.91 -8.48 1.12
C ALA A 158 17.41 -9.78 1.78
N SER A 159 16.18 -10.19 1.50
CA SER A 159 15.55 -11.43 1.95
C SER A 159 15.29 -12.40 0.77
N GLU A 160 16.05 -12.27 -0.31
CA GLU A 160 15.95 -13.10 -1.53
C GLU A 160 14.56 -13.03 -2.20
N GLY A 161 13.80 -11.97 -1.97
CA GLY A 161 12.54 -11.70 -2.65
C GLY A 161 12.75 -10.97 -3.97
N HIS A 162 11.68 -10.79 -4.73
CA HIS A 162 11.67 -10.06 -5.99
C HIS A 162 10.95 -8.73 -5.84
N GLY A 163 11.50 -7.66 -6.36
CA GLY A 163 10.90 -6.34 -6.38
C GLY A 163 10.95 -5.70 -7.76
N GLU A 164 9.88 -5.02 -8.11
CA GLU A 164 9.76 -4.28 -9.38
C GLU A 164 9.25 -2.86 -9.11
N ARG A 165 9.68 -1.94 -9.95
CA ARG A 165 9.20 -0.56 -9.96
C ARG A 165 8.36 -0.30 -11.20
N VAL A 166 7.14 0.15 -10.98
CA VAL A 166 6.17 0.52 -12.04
C VAL A 166 5.96 2.02 -12.00
N GLU A 167 6.13 2.70 -13.14
CA GLU A 167 6.10 4.17 -13.23
C GLU A 167 4.98 4.70 -14.14
N SER A 168 4.27 3.82 -14.83
CA SER A 168 3.15 4.20 -15.72
C SER A 168 1.99 3.21 -15.60
N PRO A 169 0.73 3.66 -15.85
CA PRO A 169 -0.45 2.81 -15.96
C PRO A 169 -0.37 1.74 -17.04
#